data_5cf6f2a42d2a2246517f40e627cf8b37
#
_entry.id   5cf6f2a42d2a2246517f40e627cf8b37
#
_cell.length_a   1.000
_cell.length_b   1.000
_cell.length_c   1.000
_cell.angle_alpha   90.00
_cell.angle_beta   90.00
_cell.angle_gamma   90.00
#
_symmetry.space_group_name_H-M   'P 1'
#
loop_
_entity.id
_entity.type
_entity.pdbx_description
1 polymer ?
#
loop_
_entity_poly.entity_id
_entity_poly.type
_entity_poly.pdbx_seq_one_letter_code
_entity_poly.pdbx_strand_id
1 'polypeptide(L)'
;MEYLNYSAVVIGSGISGQYAAIKLSEKLDNAKILLVTKSGLGESNSRYAQGGIVGVMEENKSDSVASHISDTLNAGAGLCDFNTVRYISEKSNEVIHDLMHEGVEFDKDENGQLLFTLEGAHSVRRIMHCNGDATGRGIEKRLTKISSSSNNIEVLENTIAVELLCRDRECLGCILFDGKNYQIALSHVVILAAGGIGQLYKNTTNPVCATGDGIALAYSAGAELRDLEFVQFHPTALAVDGANKNFLISEAVRGEGAKLVNEKGVPFMKKYHELEDLAPRDVVSRANFEEMKLAGKDYVYLDATKLGVEKIEKHFPTISLMCKNNGINMAQDFIPVHPAAHYFMGGVKANIDGRTSVKGLYVIGENASTGLQGANRLASNSLLECVVTAYSLADYVKEHQNNEVIEADEFIKNKLKKYYQELGFIEYDTDALKTELQNIMWNGAGIIRNEQGLKQAENELVNLKSKFLRKDVCANIQEYEFKNMLTVSQLIVASALKRKESRGAHYREDFPNTKDVSEHNCMLKEQGELSFVR
;
A
#
# COMPACT_ATOMS: atom_id res chain seq x y z
N MET A 1 -13.18 -14.85 29.22
CA MET A 1 -12.05 -14.44 28.33
C MET A 1 -11.88 -15.55 27.33
N GLU A 2 -12.00 -15.24 26.07
CA GLU A 2 -11.94 -16.25 25.01
C GLU A 2 -10.55 -16.20 24.40
N TYR A 3 -9.86 -17.35 24.42
CA TYR A 3 -8.55 -17.56 23.78
C TYR A 3 -8.76 -18.59 22.69
N LEU A 4 -8.64 -18.18 21.43
CA LEU A 4 -8.86 -19.07 20.30
C LEU A 4 -7.54 -19.32 19.56
N ASN A 5 -7.26 -20.60 19.31
CA ASN A 5 -6.12 -21.02 18.50
C ASN A 5 -6.53 -21.18 17.03
N TYR A 6 -5.70 -20.68 16.14
CA TYR A 6 -5.85 -20.75 14.70
C TYR A 6 -4.60 -21.32 14.05
N SER A 7 -4.76 -21.97 12.90
CA SER A 7 -3.63 -22.40 12.06
C SER A 7 -2.85 -21.17 11.53
N ALA A 8 -3.57 -20.09 11.19
CA ALA A 8 -2.99 -18.79 10.87
C ALA A 8 -3.97 -17.66 11.22
N VAL A 9 -3.42 -16.49 11.59
CA VAL A 9 -4.16 -15.24 11.76
C VAL A 9 -3.69 -14.26 10.70
N VAL A 10 -4.59 -13.80 9.83
CA VAL A 10 -4.34 -12.84 8.75
C VAL A 10 -4.98 -11.50 9.10
N ILE A 11 -4.17 -10.45 9.19
CA ILE A 11 -4.61 -9.09 9.55
C ILE A 11 -4.60 -8.22 8.30
N GLY A 12 -5.79 -7.92 7.78
CA GLY A 12 -6.03 -7.18 6.55
C GLY A 12 -6.71 -8.03 5.48
N SER A 13 -7.78 -7.50 4.86
CA SER A 13 -8.64 -8.18 3.89
C SER A 13 -8.52 -7.64 2.46
N GLY A 14 -7.39 -7.01 2.11
CA GLY A 14 -7.05 -6.72 0.72
C GLY A 14 -6.67 -7.99 -0.06
N ILE A 15 -6.33 -7.85 -1.35
CA ILE A 15 -5.98 -8.99 -2.21
C ILE A 15 -4.93 -9.90 -1.56
N SER A 16 -3.84 -9.35 -0.98
CA SER A 16 -2.82 -10.16 -0.30
C SER A 16 -3.39 -11.00 0.82
N GLY A 17 -4.15 -10.39 1.74
CA GLY A 17 -4.67 -11.10 2.91
C GLY A 17 -5.70 -12.15 2.56
N GLN A 18 -6.67 -11.82 1.69
CA GLN A 18 -7.68 -12.79 1.26
C GLN A 18 -7.04 -13.95 0.47
N TYR A 19 -6.14 -13.65 -0.46
CA TYR A 19 -5.49 -14.70 -1.24
C TYR A 19 -4.60 -15.60 -0.37
N ALA A 20 -3.87 -15.02 0.61
CA ALA A 20 -3.13 -15.82 1.60
C ALA A 20 -4.06 -16.71 2.43
N ALA A 21 -5.18 -16.18 2.94
CA ALA A 21 -6.15 -16.96 3.70
C ALA A 21 -6.73 -18.12 2.88
N ILE A 22 -7.07 -17.89 1.60
CA ILE A 22 -7.57 -18.92 0.69
C ILE A 22 -6.50 -19.99 0.47
N LYS A 23 -5.28 -19.61 0.06
CA LYS A 23 -4.21 -20.59 -0.21
C LYS A 23 -3.79 -21.38 1.03
N LEU A 24 -3.76 -20.76 2.21
CA LEU A 24 -3.53 -21.48 3.46
C LEU A 24 -4.66 -22.48 3.77
N SER A 25 -5.93 -22.08 3.54
CA SER A 25 -7.07 -22.97 3.77
C SER A 25 -7.10 -24.17 2.84
N GLU A 26 -6.49 -24.07 1.64
CA GLU A 26 -6.36 -25.14 0.67
C GLU A 26 -5.16 -26.07 0.94
N LYS A 27 -4.05 -25.48 1.42
CA LYS A 27 -2.77 -26.18 1.55
C LYS A 27 -2.55 -26.83 2.90
N LEU A 28 -3.23 -26.37 3.95
CA LEU A 28 -3.10 -26.91 5.31
C LEU A 28 -4.25 -27.87 5.65
N ASP A 29 -3.89 -29.03 6.19
CA ASP A 29 -4.88 -30.01 6.64
C ASP A 29 -5.67 -29.52 7.85
N ASN A 30 -7.00 -29.61 7.80
CA ASN A 30 -7.90 -29.15 8.86
C ASN A 30 -7.64 -27.70 9.30
N ALA A 31 -7.25 -26.83 8.38
CA ALA A 31 -6.94 -25.44 8.66
C ALA A 31 -8.12 -24.71 9.30
N LYS A 32 -7.83 -23.93 10.33
CA LYS A 32 -8.71 -22.89 10.87
C LYS A 32 -7.99 -21.56 10.71
N ILE A 33 -8.39 -20.77 9.72
CA ILE A 33 -7.78 -19.48 9.38
C ILE A 33 -8.66 -18.37 9.93
N LEU A 34 -8.08 -17.40 10.64
CA LEU A 34 -8.76 -16.18 11.03
C LEU A 34 -8.35 -15.05 10.08
N LEU A 35 -9.33 -14.42 9.42
CA LEU A 35 -9.14 -13.23 8.61
C LEU A 35 -9.78 -12.03 9.30
N VAL A 36 -8.94 -11.07 9.73
CA VAL A 36 -9.38 -9.88 10.48
C VAL A 36 -9.34 -8.66 9.59
N THR A 37 -10.41 -7.88 9.60
CA THR A 37 -10.45 -6.58 8.90
C THR A 37 -11.12 -5.50 9.76
N LYS A 38 -10.54 -4.31 9.80
CA LYS A 38 -11.06 -3.18 10.61
C LYS A 38 -12.27 -2.48 9.98
N SER A 39 -12.60 -2.82 8.74
CA SER A 39 -13.79 -2.37 8.02
C SER A 39 -14.53 -3.57 7.42
N GLY A 40 -15.38 -3.38 6.43
CA GLY A 40 -16.03 -4.49 5.71
C GLY A 40 -15.03 -5.32 4.91
N LEU A 41 -15.34 -6.59 4.71
CA LEU A 41 -14.52 -7.51 3.93
C LEU A 41 -14.33 -6.99 2.49
N GLY A 42 -13.08 -6.92 2.05
CA GLY A 42 -12.71 -6.40 0.74
C GLY A 42 -12.60 -4.87 0.66
N GLU A 43 -12.84 -4.11 1.72
CA GLU A 43 -12.55 -2.67 1.71
C GLU A 43 -11.04 -2.45 1.88
N SER A 44 -10.37 -2.06 0.80
CA SER A 44 -8.90 -2.02 0.73
C SER A 44 -8.40 -1.14 -0.41
N ASN A 45 -7.11 -0.77 -0.42
CA ASN A 45 -6.46 -0.13 -1.58
C ASN A 45 -6.66 -0.93 -2.87
N SER A 46 -6.57 -2.25 -2.77
CA SER A 46 -6.68 -3.18 -3.89
C SER A 46 -8.01 -3.02 -4.64
N ARG A 47 -9.13 -2.88 -3.93
CA ARG A 47 -10.48 -2.69 -4.52
C ARG A 47 -10.55 -1.48 -5.45
N TYR A 48 -9.77 -0.45 -5.19
CA TYR A 48 -9.76 0.81 -5.94
C TYR A 48 -8.65 0.89 -6.99
N ALA A 49 -7.90 -0.18 -7.18
CA ALA A 49 -6.86 -0.24 -8.21
C ALA A 49 -7.51 -0.25 -9.60
N GLN A 50 -7.37 0.88 -10.31
CA GLN A 50 -7.89 1.09 -11.67
C GLN A 50 -6.94 0.55 -12.74
N GLY A 51 -5.62 0.57 -12.45
CA GLY A 51 -4.61 -0.03 -13.30
C GLY A 51 -4.74 -1.56 -13.33
N GLY A 52 -3.86 -2.20 -14.08
CA GLY A 52 -3.87 -3.64 -14.20
C GLY A 52 -2.98 -4.36 -13.20
N ILE A 53 -2.82 -5.64 -13.45
CA ILE A 53 -1.79 -6.49 -12.85
C ILE A 53 -0.77 -6.86 -13.92
N VAL A 54 0.52 -6.85 -13.58
CA VAL A 54 1.55 -7.37 -14.50
C VAL A 54 1.34 -8.87 -14.70
N GLY A 55 1.27 -9.28 -15.98
CA GLY A 55 1.22 -10.67 -16.38
C GLY A 55 2.33 -10.97 -17.40
N VAL A 56 3.47 -11.52 -16.93
CA VAL A 56 4.49 -12.07 -17.85
C VAL A 56 4.03 -13.46 -18.26
N MET A 57 3.15 -13.51 -19.27
CA MET A 57 2.43 -14.69 -19.67
C MET A 57 3.09 -15.41 -20.85
N GLU A 58 3.06 -16.74 -20.83
CA GLU A 58 3.59 -17.56 -21.94
C GLU A 58 2.85 -17.32 -23.26
N GLU A 59 1.59 -16.91 -23.20
CA GLU A 59 0.76 -16.55 -24.36
C GLU A 59 1.23 -15.26 -25.02
N ASN A 60 1.88 -14.36 -24.29
CA ASN A 60 2.41 -13.10 -24.80
C ASN A 60 3.82 -13.26 -25.36
N LYS A 61 3.93 -13.68 -26.63
CA LYS A 61 5.22 -13.94 -27.30
C LYS A 61 6.10 -12.68 -27.50
N SER A 62 5.58 -11.48 -27.25
CA SER A 62 6.34 -10.23 -27.34
C SER A 62 7.03 -9.85 -26.03
N ASP A 63 6.72 -10.54 -24.93
CA ASP A 63 7.26 -10.27 -23.61
C ASP A 63 8.22 -11.36 -23.11
N SER A 64 8.95 -11.06 -22.06
CA SER A 64 9.83 -12.02 -21.37
C SER A 64 10.06 -11.63 -19.92
N VAL A 65 10.40 -12.61 -19.09
CA VAL A 65 10.85 -12.40 -17.71
C VAL A 65 12.01 -11.40 -17.65
N ALA A 66 12.98 -11.52 -18.55
CA ALA A 66 14.14 -10.62 -18.60
C ALA A 66 13.76 -9.16 -18.89
N SER A 67 12.78 -8.93 -19.76
CA SER A 67 12.24 -7.59 -20.05
C SER A 67 11.55 -6.98 -18.81
N HIS A 68 10.72 -7.76 -18.11
CA HIS A 68 10.06 -7.29 -16.89
C HIS A 68 11.06 -7.00 -15.76
N ILE A 69 12.09 -7.85 -15.58
CA ILE A 69 13.18 -7.61 -14.62
C ILE A 69 13.87 -6.27 -14.94
N SER A 70 14.23 -6.03 -16.20
CA SER A 70 14.88 -4.78 -16.60
C SER A 70 14.03 -3.55 -16.30
N ASP A 71 12.76 -3.56 -16.69
CA ASP A 71 11.84 -2.45 -16.45
C ASP A 71 11.67 -2.17 -14.95
N THR A 72 11.55 -3.24 -14.12
CA THR A 72 11.40 -3.11 -12.67
C THR A 72 12.65 -2.53 -12.00
N LEU A 73 13.85 -3.03 -12.37
CA LEU A 73 15.11 -2.52 -11.83
C LEU A 73 15.35 -1.05 -12.20
N ASN A 74 15.03 -0.68 -13.45
CA ASN A 74 15.14 0.71 -13.91
C ASN A 74 14.19 1.64 -13.13
N ALA A 75 12.93 1.24 -12.94
CA ALA A 75 11.96 2.01 -12.18
C ALA A 75 12.36 2.17 -10.71
N GLY A 76 12.94 1.14 -10.11
CA GLY A 76 13.30 1.10 -8.68
C GLY A 76 14.53 1.92 -8.29
N ALA A 77 15.16 2.63 -9.23
CA ALA A 77 16.22 3.60 -9.02
C ALA A 77 17.42 3.04 -8.18
N GLY A 78 17.79 1.78 -8.43
CA GLY A 78 18.98 1.14 -7.86
C GLY A 78 18.79 0.57 -6.45
N LEU A 79 17.58 0.51 -5.90
CA LEU A 79 17.28 -0.09 -4.59
C LEU A 79 16.42 -1.36 -4.66
N CYS A 80 16.18 -1.91 -5.85
CA CYS A 80 15.53 -3.21 -5.94
C CYS A 80 16.49 -4.34 -5.54
N ASP A 81 15.97 -5.37 -4.88
CA ASP A 81 16.65 -6.65 -4.74
C ASP A 81 16.46 -7.49 -6.00
N PHE A 82 17.56 -7.80 -6.68
CA PHE A 82 17.53 -8.53 -7.96
C PHE A 82 16.88 -9.91 -7.82
N ASN A 83 17.13 -10.63 -6.72
CA ASN A 83 16.58 -11.98 -6.53
C ASN A 83 15.07 -11.93 -6.31
N THR A 84 14.59 -10.93 -5.56
CA THR A 84 13.15 -10.68 -5.37
C THR A 84 12.49 -10.32 -6.69
N VAL A 85 13.07 -9.38 -7.46
CA VAL A 85 12.53 -8.99 -8.78
C VAL A 85 12.45 -10.18 -9.72
N ARG A 86 13.54 -10.98 -9.80
CA ARG A 86 13.58 -12.18 -10.63
C ARG A 86 12.51 -13.18 -10.22
N TYR A 87 12.41 -13.50 -8.94
CA TYR A 87 11.45 -14.48 -8.42
C TYR A 87 10.00 -14.07 -8.74
N ILE A 88 9.64 -12.82 -8.48
CA ILE A 88 8.28 -12.32 -8.74
C ILE A 88 7.98 -12.33 -10.25
N SER A 89 8.95 -11.99 -11.09
CA SER A 89 8.78 -12.02 -12.54
C SER A 89 8.60 -13.45 -13.08
N GLU A 90 9.40 -14.40 -12.58
CA GLU A 90 9.32 -15.82 -12.95
C GLU A 90 7.99 -16.46 -12.49
N LYS A 91 7.48 -16.09 -11.31
CA LYS A 91 6.23 -16.61 -10.75
C LYS A 91 4.97 -15.98 -11.35
N SER A 92 5.09 -14.92 -12.12
CA SER A 92 3.95 -14.17 -12.66
C SER A 92 2.97 -15.07 -13.43
N ASN A 93 3.46 -15.89 -14.36
CA ASN A 93 2.60 -16.79 -15.17
C ASN A 93 1.79 -17.76 -14.28
N GLU A 94 2.45 -18.41 -13.33
CA GLU A 94 1.84 -19.38 -12.43
C GLU A 94 0.71 -18.76 -11.58
N VAL A 95 0.97 -17.63 -10.94
CA VAL A 95 -0.02 -17.00 -10.04
C VAL A 95 -1.18 -16.36 -10.79
N ILE A 96 -0.97 -15.87 -12.02
CA ILE A 96 -2.07 -15.38 -12.86
C ILE A 96 -2.98 -16.52 -13.28
N HIS A 97 -2.42 -17.67 -13.69
CA HIS A 97 -3.22 -18.86 -13.98
C HIS A 97 -3.97 -19.38 -12.75
N ASP A 98 -3.35 -19.33 -11.56
CA ASP A 98 -4.04 -19.68 -10.31
C ASP A 98 -5.22 -18.74 -10.01
N LEU A 99 -5.04 -17.42 -10.19
CA LEU A 99 -6.17 -16.48 -10.08
C LEU A 99 -7.30 -16.78 -11.08
N MET A 100 -6.96 -17.15 -12.31
CA MET A 100 -7.98 -17.56 -13.30
C MET A 100 -8.67 -18.87 -12.88
N HIS A 101 -7.96 -19.82 -12.31
CA HIS A 101 -8.51 -21.04 -11.75
C HIS A 101 -9.47 -20.74 -10.59
N GLU A 102 -9.12 -19.79 -9.73
CA GLU A 102 -10.02 -19.27 -8.70
C GLU A 102 -11.26 -18.55 -9.28
N GLY A 103 -11.31 -18.30 -10.57
CA GLY A 103 -12.42 -17.70 -11.30
C GLY A 103 -12.34 -16.17 -11.39
N VAL A 104 -11.13 -15.60 -11.36
CA VAL A 104 -10.91 -14.23 -11.78
C VAL A 104 -10.97 -14.15 -13.30
N GLU A 105 -11.80 -13.25 -13.81
CA GLU A 105 -12.01 -13.06 -15.25
C GLU A 105 -11.22 -11.85 -15.74
N PHE A 106 -10.13 -12.11 -16.49
CA PHE A 106 -9.37 -11.06 -17.17
C PHE A 106 -10.00 -10.75 -18.53
N ASP A 107 -9.82 -9.50 -18.97
CA ASP A 107 -10.33 -9.01 -20.25
C ASP A 107 -9.72 -9.77 -21.42
N LYS A 108 -10.55 -10.11 -22.43
CA LYS A 108 -10.18 -10.89 -23.61
C LYS A 108 -10.62 -10.16 -24.88
N ASP A 109 -9.93 -10.48 -25.98
CA ASP A 109 -10.32 -10.03 -27.31
C ASP A 109 -11.53 -10.82 -27.87
N GLU A 110 -11.95 -10.49 -29.07
CA GLU A 110 -13.06 -11.12 -29.78
C GLU A 110 -12.82 -12.62 -30.06
N ASN A 111 -11.58 -13.06 -30.05
CA ASN A 111 -11.16 -14.47 -30.24
C ASN A 111 -10.99 -15.22 -28.91
N GLY A 112 -11.26 -14.55 -27.78
CA GLY A 112 -11.09 -15.14 -26.44
C GLY A 112 -9.65 -15.16 -25.93
N GLN A 113 -8.72 -14.42 -26.59
CA GLN A 113 -7.34 -14.31 -26.14
C GLN A 113 -7.19 -13.18 -25.11
N LEU A 114 -6.27 -13.36 -24.14
CA LEU A 114 -5.99 -12.36 -23.12
C LEU A 114 -5.51 -11.04 -23.73
N LEU A 115 -6.06 -9.93 -23.24
CA LEU A 115 -5.66 -8.60 -23.66
C LEU A 115 -4.53 -8.07 -22.78
N PHE A 116 -3.49 -7.50 -23.44
CA PHE A 116 -2.35 -6.86 -22.78
C PHE A 116 -2.26 -5.40 -23.16
N THR A 117 -2.18 -4.53 -22.16
CA THR A 117 -2.01 -3.08 -22.32
C THR A 117 -0.62 -2.62 -21.91
N LEU A 118 -0.29 -1.36 -22.23
CA LEU A 118 0.96 -0.71 -21.86
C LEU A 118 0.68 0.38 -20.82
N GLU A 119 1.47 0.40 -19.74
CA GLU A 119 1.51 1.52 -18.79
C GLU A 119 2.90 2.17 -18.81
N GLY A 120 3.03 3.34 -18.18
CA GLY A 120 4.27 4.10 -18.15
C GLY A 120 5.45 3.32 -17.57
N ALA A 121 6.63 3.53 -18.10
CA ALA A 121 7.90 2.86 -17.80
C ALA A 121 7.95 1.35 -18.10
N HIS A 122 6.92 0.75 -18.71
CA HIS A 122 7.00 -0.59 -19.27
C HIS A 122 7.49 -0.53 -20.72
N SER A 123 8.40 -1.41 -21.08
CA SER A 123 8.93 -1.54 -22.46
C SER A 123 8.03 -2.37 -23.39
N VAL A 124 7.14 -3.21 -22.80
CA VAL A 124 6.29 -4.15 -23.53
C VAL A 124 4.87 -4.14 -22.92
N ARG A 125 3.87 -4.43 -23.79
CA ARG A 125 2.48 -4.64 -23.34
C ARG A 125 2.39 -5.92 -22.53
N ARG A 126 2.16 -5.81 -21.20
CA ARG A 126 2.03 -6.96 -20.28
C ARG A 126 0.98 -6.75 -19.18
N ILE A 127 0.29 -5.64 -19.21
CA ILE A 127 -0.66 -5.30 -18.15
C ILE A 127 -2.02 -5.90 -18.50
N MET A 128 -2.54 -6.73 -17.60
CA MET A 128 -3.83 -7.39 -17.71
C MET A 128 -4.87 -6.65 -16.87
N HIS A 129 -6.10 -6.58 -17.37
CA HIS A 129 -7.19 -5.85 -16.73
C HIS A 129 -8.39 -6.76 -16.47
N CYS A 130 -9.24 -6.35 -15.52
CA CYS A 130 -10.59 -6.86 -15.32
C CYS A 130 -11.56 -5.71 -15.51
N ASN A 131 -12.54 -5.86 -16.41
CA ASN A 131 -13.57 -4.85 -16.67
C ASN A 131 -12.98 -3.46 -17.02
N GLY A 132 -11.94 -3.41 -17.85
CA GLY A 132 -11.25 -2.19 -18.27
C GLY A 132 -10.47 -1.53 -17.14
N ASP A 133 -11.03 -0.50 -16.50
CA ASP A 133 -10.38 0.30 -15.45
C ASP A 133 -10.83 -0.08 -14.01
N ALA A 134 -11.17 -1.36 -13.77
CA ALA A 134 -11.65 -1.84 -12.48
C ALA A 134 -10.99 -3.17 -12.02
N THR A 135 -9.71 -3.36 -12.37
CA THR A 135 -8.97 -4.62 -12.15
C THR A 135 -9.00 -5.06 -10.69
N GLY A 136 -8.67 -4.16 -9.78
CA GLY A 136 -8.68 -4.45 -8.35
C GLY A 136 -10.04 -4.92 -7.86
N ARG A 137 -11.12 -4.26 -8.30
CA ARG A 137 -12.50 -4.65 -7.96
C ARG A 137 -12.85 -6.04 -8.50
N GLY A 138 -12.41 -6.37 -9.72
CA GLY A 138 -12.66 -7.67 -10.35
C GLY A 138 -12.06 -8.81 -9.52
N ILE A 139 -10.78 -8.70 -9.19
CA ILE A 139 -10.05 -9.67 -8.36
C ILE A 139 -10.65 -9.74 -6.94
N GLU A 140 -10.79 -8.59 -6.28
CA GLU A 140 -11.30 -8.48 -4.90
C GLU A 140 -12.67 -9.12 -4.73
N LYS A 141 -13.61 -8.84 -5.64
CA LYS A 141 -14.96 -9.40 -5.61
C LYS A 141 -14.95 -10.93 -5.64
N ARG A 142 -14.05 -11.53 -6.42
CA ARG A 142 -13.94 -12.98 -6.51
C ARG A 142 -13.36 -13.57 -5.22
N LEU A 143 -12.25 -13.02 -4.73
CA LEU A 143 -11.62 -13.49 -3.50
C LEU A 143 -12.54 -13.32 -2.27
N THR A 144 -13.26 -12.18 -2.19
CA THR A 144 -14.27 -11.95 -1.14
C THR A 144 -15.35 -13.03 -1.14
N LYS A 145 -15.84 -13.44 -2.33
CA LYS A 145 -16.82 -14.52 -2.43
C LYS A 145 -16.27 -15.85 -1.91
N ILE A 146 -15.01 -16.17 -2.22
CA ILE A 146 -14.38 -17.40 -1.75
C ILE A 146 -14.17 -17.35 -0.23
N SER A 147 -13.54 -16.28 0.28
CA SER A 147 -13.25 -16.13 1.70
C SER A 147 -14.51 -16.19 2.56
N SER A 148 -15.61 -15.54 2.13
CA SER A 148 -16.87 -15.51 2.87
C SER A 148 -17.67 -16.83 2.82
N SER A 149 -17.40 -17.70 1.84
CA SER A 149 -18.09 -18.98 1.70
C SER A 149 -17.28 -20.20 2.20
N SER A 150 -16.01 -20.00 2.57
CA SER A 150 -15.14 -21.06 3.06
C SER A 150 -15.46 -21.41 4.52
N ASN A 151 -15.66 -22.70 4.80
CA ASN A 151 -15.84 -23.19 6.18
C ASN A 151 -14.54 -23.14 7.02
N ASN A 152 -13.39 -23.02 6.36
CA ASN A 152 -12.08 -23.00 6.99
C ASN A 152 -11.56 -21.59 7.27
N ILE A 153 -12.28 -20.55 6.82
CA ILE A 153 -11.92 -19.14 7.02
C ILE A 153 -13.00 -18.47 7.88
N GLU A 154 -12.62 -18.11 9.09
CA GLU A 154 -13.43 -17.26 9.96
C GLU A 154 -13.09 -15.79 9.68
N VAL A 155 -14.10 -14.96 9.40
CA VAL A 155 -13.92 -13.54 9.08
C VAL A 155 -14.42 -12.68 10.24
N LEU A 156 -13.55 -11.81 10.76
CA LEU A 156 -13.92 -10.77 11.74
C LEU A 156 -13.84 -9.40 11.07
N GLU A 157 -15.00 -8.83 10.78
CA GLU A 157 -15.14 -7.46 10.28
C GLU A 157 -15.21 -6.44 11.42
N ASN A 158 -14.95 -5.16 11.12
CA ASN A 158 -14.99 -4.05 12.06
C ASN A 158 -14.14 -4.30 13.32
N THR A 159 -13.02 -5.01 13.14
CA THR A 159 -12.14 -5.47 14.20
C THR A 159 -10.69 -5.08 13.87
N ILE A 160 -10.04 -4.35 14.78
CA ILE A 160 -8.64 -3.93 14.63
C ILE A 160 -7.73 -4.80 15.50
N ALA A 161 -6.55 -5.15 14.97
CA ALA A 161 -5.47 -5.68 15.77
C ALA A 161 -4.77 -4.53 16.51
N VAL A 162 -4.69 -4.58 17.83
CA VAL A 162 -4.17 -3.50 18.67
C VAL A 162 -2.78 -3.77 19.24
N GLU A 163 -2.40 -5.03 19.37
CA GLU A 163 -1.07 -5.47 19.82
C GLU A 163 -0.73 -6.86 19.26
N LEU A 164 0.52 -7.08 18.87
CA LEU A 164 1.07 -8.41 18.60
C LEU A 164 1.64 -8.99 19.89
N LEU A 165 1.31 -10.24 20.17
CA LEU A 165 1.79 -10.95 21.36
C LEU A 165 3.16 -11.55 21.09
N CYS A 166 4.22 -10.75 21.31
CA CYS A 166 5.59 -11.16 21.05
C CYS A 166 6.37 -11.34 22.37
N ARG A 167 7.13 -12.44 22.44
CA ARG A 167 8.05 -12.77 23.52
C ARG A 167 9.33 -13.39 22.92
N ASP A 168 10.49 -12.95 23.37
CA ASP A 168 11.79 -13.47 22.93
C ASP A 168 11.96 -13.47 21.40
N ARG A 169 11.45 -12.42 20.72
CA ARG A 169 11.43 -12.28 19.25
C ARG A 169 10.59 -13.36 18.53
N GLU A 170 9.62 -13.93 19.21
CA GLU A 170 8.63 -14.82 18.62
C GLU A 170 7.22 -14.25 18.81
N CYS A 171 6.43 -14.21 17.74
CA CYS A 171 5.02 -13.80 17.74
C CYS A 171 4.14 -15.03 17.96
N LEU A 172 3.26 -14.96 18.94
CA LEU A 172 2.37 -16.04 19.37
C LEU A 172 0.89 -15.74 19.10
N GLY A 173 0.59 -14.61 18.51
CA GLY A 173 -0.78 -14.16 18.24
C GLY A 173 -0.94 -12.66 18.31
N CYS A 174 -2.18 -12.21 18.48
CA CYS A 174 -2.52 -10.79 18.59
C CYS A 174 -3.71 -10.55 19.52
N ILE A 175 -3.81 -9.30 19.98
CA ILE A 175 -4.99 -8.78 20.66
C ILE A 175 -5.82 -8.01 19.64
N LEU A 176 -7.10 -8.33 19.57
CA LEU A 176 -8.09 -7.77 18.67
C LEU A 176 -9.11 -6.95 19.45
N PHE A 177 -9.64 -5.90 18.81
CA PHE A 177 -10.66 -5.02 19.40
C PHE A 177 -11.78 -4.73 18.39
N ASP A 178 -13.01 -5.04 18.74
CA ASP A 178 -14.21 -4.88 17.91
C ASP A 178 -14.94 -3.54 18.13
N GLY A 179 -14.32 -2.60 18.87
CA GLY A 179 -14.92 -1.34 19.31
C GLY A 179 -15.60 -1.42 20.68
N LYS A 180 -15.72 -2.62 21.28
CA LYS A 180 -16.32 -2.85 22.60
C LYS A 180 -15.52 -3.83 23.45
N ASN A 181 -15.12 -4.94 22.86
CA ASN A 181 -14.50 -6.05 23.56
C ASN A 181 -13.12 -6.34 23.01
N TYR A 182 -12.23 -6.83 23.88
CA TYR A 182 -10.93 -7.36 23.50
C TYR A 182 -10.97 -8.87 23.47
N GLN A 183 -10.35 -9.47 22.46
CA GLN A 183 -10.17 -10.92 22.34
C GLN A 183 -8.74 -11.24 21.92
N ILE A 184 -8.29 -12.46 22.22
CA ILE A 184 -6.96 -12.95 21.82
C ILE A 184 -7.11 -14.03 20.77
N ALA A 185 -6.41 -13.83 19.64
CA ALA A 185 -6.20 -14.85 18.64
C ALA A 185 -4.75 -15.34 18.74
N LEU A 186 -4.58 -16.64 19.00
CA LEU A 186 -3.28 -17.31 19.14
C LEU A 186 -2.95 -18.07 17.87
N SER A 187 -1.71 -17.94 17.40
CA SER A 187 -1.18 -18.67 16.25
C SER A 187 0.34 -18.54 16.18
N HIS A 188 1.01 -19.61 15.72
CA HIS A 188 2.41 -19.56 15.31
C HIS A 188 2.63 -18.89 13.96
N VAL A 189 1.54 -18.54 13.25
CA VAL A 189 1.55 -17.88 11.94
C VAL A 189 0.67 -16.65 12.00
N VAL A 190 1.26 -15.48 12.24
CA VAL A 190 0.57 -14.18 12.23
C VAL A 190 1.03 -13.39 11.01
N ILE A 191 0.09 -13.00 10.14
CA ILE A 191 0.36 -12.40 8.84
C ILE A 191 -0.19 -10.97 8.82
N LEU A 192 0.67 -9.98 8.64
CA LEU A 192 0.27 -8.61 8.39
C LEU A 192 0.11 -8.36 6.88
N ALA A 193 -1.12 -8.07 6.46
CA ALA A 193 -1.51 -7.70 5.11
C ALA A 193 -2.36 -6.41 5.13
N ALA A 194 -2.05 -5.50 6.06
CA ALA A 194 -2.85 -4.34 6.44
C ALA A 194 -2.71 -3.12 5.48
N GLY A 195 -2.02 -3.29 4.36
CA GLY A 195 -1.88 -2.26 3.32
C GLY A 195 -0.92 -1.13 3.68
N GLY A 196 -1.09 0.02 3.01
CA GLY A 196 -0.17 1.15 3.07
C GLY A 196 -0.57 2.25 4.06
N ILE A 197 -0.09 3.48 3.76
CA ILE A 197 -0.04 4.61 4.69
C ILE A 197 -0.67 5.90 4.11
N GLY A 198 -1.46 5.81 3.03
CA GLY A 198 -1.87 7.02 2.28
C GLY A 198 -2.64 8.04 3.11
N GLN A 199 -3.37 7.62 4.13
CA GLN A 199 -4.12 8.51 5.02
C GLN A 199 -3.25 9.37 5.95
N LEU A 200 -1.92 9.22 5.92
CA LEU A 200 -0.99 10.14 6.58
C LEU A 200 -0.86 11.47 5.85
N TYR A 201 -1.36 11.59 4.62
CA TYR A 201 -1.24 12.78 3.78
C TYR A 201 -2.59 13.40 3.45
N LYS A 202 -2.64 14.73 3.36
CA LYS A 202 -3.85 15.52 3.03
C LYS A 202 -4.49 15.04 1.73
N ASN A 203 -3.66 14.87 0.68
CA ASN A 203 -4.13 14.38 -0.61
C ASN A 203 -3.70 12.93 -0.80
N THR A 204 -4.67 12.04 -0.93
CA THR A 204 -4.43 10.61 -1.11
C THR A 204 -5.49 9.95 -1.99
N THR A 205 -5.08 8.97 -2.78
CA THR A 205 -5.99 8.09 -3.54
C THR A 205 -6.43 6.88 -2.72
N ASN A 206 -5.85 6.69 -1.54
CA ASN A 206 -6.11 5.53 -0.70
C ASN A 206 -7.41 5.68 0.12
N PRO A 207 -8.14 4.58 0.37
CA PRO A 207 -9.33 4.59 1.23
C PRO A 207 -8.99 4.95 2.67
N VAL A 208 -10.01 5.29 3.44
CA VAL A 208 -9.88 5.74 4.84
C VAL A 208 -9.18 4.72 5.76
N CYS A 209 -9.17 3.45 5.37
CA CYS A 209 -8.51 2.38 6.13
C CYS A 209 -6.98 2.30 5.96
N ALA A 210 -6.36 3.09 5.07
CA ALA A 210 -4.91 3.05 4.81
C ALA A 210 -4.12 3.91 5.81
N THR A 211 -4.11 3.54 7.08
CA THR A 211 -3.59 4.30 8.23
C THR A 211 -2.24 3.80 8.78
N GLY A 212 -1.62 2.78 8.15
CA GLY A 212 -0.30 2.29 8.53
C GLY A 212 -0.27 1.34 9.74
N ASP A 213 -1.41 0.75 10.11
CA ASP A 213 -1.53 -0.07 11.32
C ASP A 213 -0.52 -1.23 11.36
N GLY A 214 -0.34 -1.94 10.24
CA GLY A 214 0.60 -3.06 10.18
C GLY A 214 2.05 -2.65 10.41
N ILE A 215 2.46 -1.45 9.94
CA ILE A 215 3.79 -0.91 10.18
C ILE A 215 3.98 -0.59 11.67
N ALA A 216 2.99 0.08 12.29
CA ALA A 216 3.02 0.42 13.71
C ALA A 216 3.05 -0.82 14.62
N LEU A 217 2.26 -1.85 14.28
CA LEU A 217 2.24 -3.14 14.98
C LEU A 217 3.58 -3.86 14.89
N ALA A 218 4.15 -3.97 13.67
CA ALA A 218 5.43 -4.62 13.44
C ALA A 218 6.58 -3.89 14.15
N TYR A 219 6.60 -2.55 14.10
CA TYR A 219 7.56 -1.74 14.83
C TYR A 219 7.46 -1.97 16.35
N SER A 220 6.24 -2.00 16.87
CA SER A 220 6.01 -2.25 18.31
C SER A 220 6.43 -3.65 18.73
N ALA A 221 6.34 -4.63 17.84
CA ALA A 221 6.81 -6.01 18.03
C ALA A 221 8.34 -6.18 17.87
N GLY A 222 9.07 -5.12 17.50
CA GLY A 222 10.52 -5.15 17.30
C GLY A 222 10.94 -5.74 15.96
N ALA A 223 10.07 -5.77 14.96
CA ALA A 223 10.43 -6.15 13.60
C ALA A 223 11.24 -5.03 12.92
N GLU A 224 12.17 -5.44 12.06
CA GLU A 224 12.97 -4.51 11.27
C GLU A 224 12.11 -3.86 10.18
N LEU A 225 12.19 -2.53 10.08
CA LEU A 225 11.55 -1.73 9.03
C LEU A 225 12.60 -1.26 8.03
N ARG A 226 12.18 -1.02 6.78
CA ARG A 226 13.10 -0.60 5.71
C ARG A 226 12.48 0.48 4.83
N ASP A 227 13.29 1.54 4.54
CA ASP A 227 13.06 2.52 3.47
C ASP A 227 11.72 3.30 3.59
N LEU A 228 11.33 3.69 4.80
CA LEU A 228 10.04 4.33 5.07
C LEU A 228 9.90 5.71 4.43
N GLU A 229 10.96 6.36 3.99
CA GLU A 229 10.94 7.63 3.28
C GLU A 229 10.38 7.55 1.86
N PHE A 230 10.28 6.34 1.26
CA PHE A 230 9.80 6.19 -0.11
C PHE A 230 8.28 6.05 -0.17
N VAL A 231 7.62 7.17 -0.38
CA VAL A 231 6.17 7.28 -0.61
C VAL A 231 5.95 7.76 -2.04
N GLN A 232 5.30 6.96 -2.87
CA GLN A 232 4.97 7.35 -4.23
C GLN A 232 3.73 8.22 -4.25
N PHE A 233 3.84 9.41 -4.84
CA PHE A 233 2.71 10.28 -5.14
C PHE A 233 2.29 10.04 -6.59
N HIS A 234 1.00 9.73 -6.80
CA HIS A 234 0.44 9.63 -8.15
C HIS A 234 0.17 11.03 -8.68
N PRO A 235 0.61 11.38 -9.90
CA PRO A 235 0.53 12.75 -10.39
C PRO A 235 -0.89 13.23 -10.71
N THR A 236 -1.83 12.33 -10.99
CA THR A 236 -3.14 12.65 -11.53
C THR A 236 -4.29 12.09 -10.69
N ALA A 237 -4.49 12.64 -9.51
CA ALA A 237 -5.72 12.47 -8.75
C ALA A 237 -6.70 13.60 -9.10
N LEU A 238 -8.00 13.29 -9.22
CA LEU A 238 -9.04 14.27 -9.52
C LEU A 238 -9.13 15.31 -8.41
N ALA A 239 -8.95 16.58 -8.76
CA ALA A 239 -8.99 17.70 -7.82
C ALA A 239 -10.42 18.26 -7.74
N VAL A 240 -11.24 17.67 -6.85
CA VAL A 240 -12.60 18.13 -6.54
C VAL A 240 -12.76 18.27 -5.03
N ASP A 241 -13.48 19.30 -4.59
CA ASP A 241 -13.66 19.59 -3.18
C ASP A 241 -14.56 18.55 -2.47
N GLY A 242 -14.28 18.34 -1.17
CA GLY A 242 -15.17 17.61 -0.26
C GLY A 242 -15.02 16.07 -0.25
N ALA A 243 -13.99 15.49 -0.87
CA ALA A 243 -13.78 14.05 -0.86
C ALA A 243 -12.77 13.63 0.23
N ASN A 244 -13.11 12.62 1.04
CA ASN A 244 -12.18 12.02 2.02
C ASN A 244 -11.02 11.24 1.37
N LYS A 245 -11.08 11.01 0.07
CA LYS A 245 -10.00 10.52 -0.79
C LYS A 245 -10.17 11.09 -2.19
N ASN A 246 -9.05 11.32 -2.86
CA ASN A 246 -9.08 11.78 -4.24
C ASN A 246 -9.26 10.59 -5.20
N PHE A 247 -10.17 10.74 -6.16
CA PHE A 247 -10.37 9.73 -7.18
C PHE A 247 -9.17 9.68 -8.12
N LEU A 248 -8.64 8.48 -8.36
CA LEU A 248 -7.50 8.27 -9.27
C LEU A 248 -7.93 8.47 -10.73
N ILE A 249 -7.22 9.31 -11.47
CA ILE A 249 -7.22 9.29 -12.93
C ILE A 249 -6.02 8.46 -13.36
N SER A 250 -6.27 7.24 -13.83
CA SER A 250 -5.25 6.25 -14.16
C SER A 250 -4.16 6.81 -15.09
N GLU A 251 -2.95 6.34 -14.92
CA GLU A 251 -1.82 6.61 -15.81
C GLU A 251 -2.09 6.19 -17.26
N ALA A 252 -2.93 5.17 -17.45
CA ALA A 252 -3.34 4.70 -18.77
C ALA A 252 -3.97 5.82 -19.62
N VAL A 253 -4.64 6.82 -19.01
CA VAL A 253 -5.19 7.98 -19.73
C VAL A 253 -4.06 8.79 -20.41
N ARG A 254 -2.92 8.98 -19.70
CA ARG A 254 -1.71 9.60 -20.29
C ARG A 254 -1.04 8.67 -21.31
N GLY A 255 -1.02 7.38 -21.03
CA GLY A 255 -0.54 6.33 -21.94
C GLY A 255 -1.28 6.32 -23.27
N GLU A 256 -2.57 6.63 -23.27
CA GLU A 256 -3.40 6.74 -24.47
C GLU A 256 -3.30 8.10 -25.17
N GLY A 257 -2.53 9.06 -24.62
CA GLY A 257 -2.16 10.32 -25.28
C GLY A 257 -2.69 11.60 -24.64
N ALA A 258 -3.33 11.55 -23.46
CA ALA A 258 -3.68 12.76 -22.73
C ALA A 258 -2.43 13.52 -22.25
N LYS A 259 -2.51 14.85 -22.17
CA LYS A 259 -1.40 15.74 -21.84
C LYS A 259 -1.67 16.57 -20.60
N LEU A 260 -0.65 16.72 -19.75
CA LEU A 260 -0.69 17.67 -18.63
C LEU A 260 -0.49 19.09 -19.17
N VAL A 261 -1.43 19.97 -18.83
CA VAL A 261 -1.48 21.33 -19.33
C VAL A 261 -1.71 22.33 -18.19
N ASN A 262 -1.27 23.56 -18.38
CA ASN A 262 -1.60 24.68 -17.51
C ASN A 262 -3.01 25.21 -17.81
N GLU A 263 -3.47 26.25 -17.10
CA GLU A 263 -4.80 26.86 -17.30
C GLU A 263 -5.04 27.43 -18.71
N LYS A 264 -3.98 27.70 -19.47
CA LYS A 264 -4.06 28.18 -20.87
C LYS A 264 -4.07 27.03 -21.90
N GLY A 265 -4.10 25.76 -21.43
CA GLY A 265 -4.04 24.58 -22.30
C GLY A 265 -2.65 24.32 -22.88
N VAL A 266 -1.58 24.92 -22.32
CA VAL A 266 -0.22 24.72 -22.81
C VAL A 266 0.43 23.53 -22.09
N PRO A 267 0.87 22.48 -22.83
CA PRO A 267 1.61 21.36 -22.27
C PRO A 267 2.94 21.81 -21.65
N PHE A 268 3.27 21.31 -20.44
CA PHE A 268 4.46 21.76 -19.73
C PHE A 268 5.52 20.65 -19.49
N MET A 269 5.15 19.38 -19.60
CA MET A 269 6.04 18.27 -19.23
C MET A 269 7.36 18.21 -19.99
N LYS A 270 7.40 18.68 -21.25
CA LYS A 270 8.61 18.72 -22.06
C LYS A 270 9.77 19.51 -21.43
N LYS A 271 9.49 20.49 -20.57
CA LYS A 271 10.54 21.25 -19.88
C LYS A 271 11.14 20.50 -18.68
N TYR A 272 10.50 19.41 -18.24
CA TYR A 272 10.92 18.61 -17.08
C TYR A 272 11.57 17.28 -17.45
N HIS A 273 11.13 16.64 -18.57
CA HIS A 273 11.66 15.34 -18.96
C HIS A 273 11.44 15.06 -20.46
N GLU A 274 12.39 14.32 -21.08
CA GLU A 274 12.32 13.95 -22.50
C GLU A 274 11.15 13.04 -22.87
N LEU A 275 10.72 12.15 -21.95
CA LEU A 275 9.54 11.28 -22.11
C LEU A 275 8.22 12.04 -21.87
N GLU A 276 8.27 13.33 -21.59
CA GLU A 276 7.09 14.17 -21.34
C GLU A 276 6.13 13.54 -20.32
N ASP A 277 4.85 13.39 -20.67
CA ASP A 277 3.77 12.86 -19.81
C ASP A 277 3.92 11.37 -19.45
N LEU A 278 4.82 10.66 -20.12
CA LEU A 278 5.17 9.26 -19.86
C LEU A 278 6.43 9.10 -18.98
N ALA A 279 6.97 10.21 -18.47
CA ALA A 279 8.06 10.17 -17.49
C ALA A 279 7.66 9.40 -16.23
N PRO A 280 8.64 8.91 -15.43
CA PRO A 280 8.36 8.27 -14.14
C PRO A 280 7.47 9.11 -13.23
N ARG A 281 6.63 8.46 -12.42
CA ARG A 281 5.60 9.13 -11.59
C ARG A 281 6.16 10.19 -10.66
N ASP A 282 7.32 9.95 -10.08
CA ASP A 282 8.00 10.90 -9.19
C ASP A 282 8.37 12.19 -9.93
N VAL A 283 8.86 12.10 -11.17
CA VAL A 283 9.17 13.26 -12.01
C VAL A 283 7.90 14.04 -12.35
N VAL A 284 6.85 13.34 -12.80
CA VAL A 284 5.58 13.99 -13.17
C VAL A 284 4.92 14.64 -11.95
N SER A 285 4.97 14.00 -10.79
CA SER A 285 4.39 14.55 -9.54
C SER A 285 5.12 15.81 -9.09
N ARG A 286 6.46 15.84 -9.18
CA ARG A 286 7.26 17.04 -8.89
C ARG A 286 6.95 18.17 -9.88
N ALA A 287 6.87 17.85 -11.18
CA ALA A 287 6.53 18.84 -12.21
C ALA A 287 5.14 19.46 -11.96
N ASN A 288 4.13 18.63 -11.67
CA ASN A 288 2.80 19.12 -11.32
C ASN A 288 2.83 20.04 -10.08
N PHE A 289 3.54 19.62 -9.04
CA PHE A 289 3.65 20.40 -7.79
C PHE A 289 4.31 21.76 -8.03
N GLU A 290 5.36 21.82 -8.86
CA GLU A 290 6.00 23.08 -9.24
C GLU A 290 5.09 23.98 -10.08
N GLU A 291 4.38 23.42 -11.08
CA GLU A 291 3.42 24.19 -11.90
C GLU A 291 2.24 24.72 -11.06
N MET A 292 1.75 23.94 -10.11
CA MET A 292 0.74 24.38 -9.13
C MET A 292 1.25 25.60 -8.33
N LYS A 293 2.48 25.51 -7.82
CA LYS A 293 3.14 26.60 -7.05
C LYS A 293 3.33 27.85 -7.93
N LEU A 294 3.79 27.70 -9.15
CA LEU A 294 3.96 28.81 -10.10
C LEU A 294 2.64 29.50 -10.48
N ALA A 295 1.57 28.72 -10.60
CA ALA A 295 0.22 29.22 -10.90
C ALA A 295 -0.51 29.77 -9.67
N GLY A 296 -0.02 29.52 -8.45
CA GLY A 296 -0.74 29.83 -7.19
C GLY A 296 -2.06 29.07 -7.05
N LYS A 297 -2.11 27.83 -7.57
CA LYS A 297 -3.29 26.95 -7.55
C LYS A 297 -2.98 25.59 -6.93
N ASP A 298 -4.01 24.92 -6.43
CA ASP A 298 -3.90 23.59 -5.82
C ASP A 298 -4.03 22.43 -6.85
N TYR A 299 -4.06 22.73 -8.15
CA TYR A 299 -4.19 21.75 -9.23
C TYR A 299 -3.60 22.26 -10.56
N VAL A 300 -3.29 21.33 -11.44
CA VAL A 300 -3.05 21.53 -12.87
C VAL A 300 -4.15 20.82 -13.66
N TYR A 301 -4.08 20.79 -14.97
CA TYR A 301 -5.09 20.14 -15.79
C TYR A 301 -4.52 18.97 -16.60
N LEU A 302 -5.37 17.96 -16.85
CA LEU A 302 -5.13 16.88 -17.79
C LEU A 302 -6.08 17.07 -18.99
N ASP A 303 -5.51 17.26 -20.16
CA ASP A 303 -6.25 17.35 -21.43
C ASP A 303 -6.38 15.97 -22.08
N ALA A 304 -7.56 15.38 -22.00
CA ALA A 304 -7.94 14.14 -22.65
C ALA A 304 -8.84 14.34 -23.88
N THR A 305 -9.09 15.59 -24.29
CA THR A 305 -10.08 15.94 -25.34
C THR A 305 -9.75 15.31 -26.71
N LYS A 306 -8.45 15.07 -26.97
CA LYS A 306 -7.99 14.46 -28.21
C LYS A 306 -8.19 12.95 -28.32
N LEU A 307 -8.57 12.28 -27.23
CA LEU A 307 -8.80 10.82 -27.23
C LEU A 307 -10.09 10.45 -27.96
N GLY A 308 -11.09 11.33 -27.95
CA GLY A 308 -12.41 11.11 -28.53
C GLY A 308 -13.34 10.29 -27.61
N VAL A 309 -14.64 10.49 -27.77
CA VAL A 309 -15.69 9.91 -26.88
C VAL A 309 -15.65 8.38 -26.90
N GLU A 310 -15.57 7.76 -28.08
CA GLU A 310 -15.60 6.30 -28.24
C GLU A 310 -14.46 5.61 -27.47
N LYS A 311 -13.24 6.14 -27.60
CA LYS A 311 -12.06 5.61 -26.90
C LYS A 311 -12.17 5.80 -25.38
N ILE A 312 -12.66 6.98 -24.92
CA ILE A 312 -12.86 7.27 -23.50
C ILE A 312 -13.88 6.32 -22.89
N GLU A 313 -15.02 6.13 -23.53
CA GLU A 313 -16.10 5.28 -22.99
C GLU A 313 -15.74 3.79 -23.01
N LYS A 314 -14.95 3.34 -23.99
CA LYS A 314 -14.50 1.95 -24.10
C LYS A 314 -13.38 1.61 -23.11
N HIS A 315 -12.37 2.48 -22.94
CA HIS A 315 -11.16 2.18 -22.16
C HIS A 315 -11.23 2.70 -20.72
N PHE A 316 -12.03 3.75 -20.46
CA PHE A 316 -12.08 4.45 -19.16
C PHE A 316 -13.51 4.69 -18.68
N PRO A 317 -14.39 3.68 -18.67
CA PRO A 317 -15.81 3.87 -18.33
C PRO A 317 -16.01 4.39 -16.90
N THR A 318 -15.25 3.88 -15.93
CA THR A 318 -15.34 4.30 -14.52
C THR A 318 -14.83 5.73 -14.34
N ILE A 319 -13.71 6.08 -14.98
CA ILE A 319 -13.13 7.44 -14.92
C ILE A 319 -14.08 8.43 -15.58
N SER A 320 -14.60 8.10 -16.76
CA SER A 320 -15.57 8.94 -17.47
C SER A 320 -16.82 9.21 -16.63
N LEU A 321 -17.38 8.17 -16.01
CA LEU A 321 -18.54 8.30 -15.12
C LEU A 321 -18.23 9.20 -13.93
N MET A 322 -17.07 9.04 -13.29
CA MET A 322 -16.69 9.86 -12.15
C MET A 322 -16.51 11.33 -12.54
N CYS A 323 -15.86 11.60 -13.67
CA CYS A 323 -15.74 12.96 -14.20
C CYS A 323 -17.12 13.58 -14.46
N LYS A 324 -18.03 12.84 -15.15
CA LYS A 324 -19.42 13.28 -15.41
C LYS A 324 -20.18 13.60 -14.11
N ASN A 325 -20.04 12.78 -13.07
CA ASN A 325 -20.68 13.01 -11.77
C ASN A 325 -20.18 14.30 -11.09
N ASN A 326 -18.99 14.78 -11.45
CA ASN A 326 -18.42 16.05 -10.99
C ASN A 326 -18.53 17.19 -12.02
N GLY A 327 -19.41 17.03 -13.04
CA GLY A 327 -19.69 18.07 -14.05
C GLY A 327 -18.60 18.23 -15.11
N ILE A 328 -17.69 17.24 -15.27
CA ILE A 328 -16.58 17.29 -16.21
C ILE A 328 -16.82 16.30 -17.34
N ASN A 329 -16.82 16.77 -18.58
CA ASN A 329 -16.84 15.92 -19.78
C ASN A 329 -15.40 15.74 -20.30
N MET A 330 -14.79 14.57 -20.11
CA MET A 330 -13.41 14.29 -20.50
C MET A 330 -13.11 14.54 -21.98
N ALA A 331 -14.11 14.45 -22.86
CA ALA A 331 -13.92 14.67 -24.30
C ALA A 331 -13.99 16.17 -24.69
N GLN A 332 -14.35 17.05 -23.76
CA GLN A 332 -14.59 18.48 -24.05
C GLN A 332 -13.87 19.40 -23.03
N ASP A 333 -13.71 18.96 -21.80
CA ASP A 333 -13.19 19.74 -20.70
C ASP A 333 -11.81 19.26 -20.25
N PHE A 334 -10.99 20.17 -19.75
CA PHE A 334 -9.75 19.82 -19.04
C PHE A 334 -10.09 19.29 -17.65
N ILE A 335 -9.50 18.17 -17.27
CA ILE A 335 -9.73 17.51 -15.99
C ILE A 335 -8.80 18.16 -14.95
N PRO A 336 -9.29 18.80 -13.88
CA PRO A 336 -8.42 19.31 -12.81
C PRO A 336 -7.81 18.14 -12.06
N VAL A 337 -6.47 18.14 -11.92
CA VAL A 337 -5.72 17.06 -11.27
C VAL A 337 -4.61 17.60 -10.39
N HIS A 338 -4.29 16.88 -9.32
CA HIS A 338 -3.15 17.17 -8.45
C HIS A 338 -2.43 15.88 -8.02
N PRO A 339 -1.17 15.98 -7.55
CA PRO A 339 -0.50 14.83 -6.95
C PRO A 339 -1.15 14.40 -5.65
N ALA A 340 -1.19 13.08 -5.41
CA ALA A 340 -1.73 12.50 -4.17
C ALA A 340 -0.91 11.27 -3.73
N ALA A 341 -0.77 11.06 -2.43
CA ALA A 341 -0.12 9.87 -1.88
C ALA A 341 -0.88 8.63 -2.37
N HIS A 342 -0.13 7.64 -2.89
CA HIS A 342 -0.73 6.55 -3.65
C HIS A 342 -0.23 5.17 -3.25
N TYR A 343 1.09 4.98 -3.10
CA TYR A 343 1.68 3.70 -2.77
C TYR A 343 2.91 3.87 -1.86
N PHE A 344 3.10 2.91 -0.96
CA PHE A 344 4.19 2.89 0.00
C PHE A 344 5.21 1.82 -0.38
N MET A 345 6.44 2.22 -0.79
CA MET A 345 7.50 1.29 -1.17
C MET A 345 8.31 0.79 0.03
N GLY A 346 8.38 1.60 1.09
CA GLY A 346 8.91 1.17 2.37
C GLY A 346 7.99 0.21 3.09
N GLY A 347 8.38 -0.24 4.28
CA GLY A 347 7.54 -1.13 5.07
C GLY A 347 8.32 -2.01 6.03
N VAL A 348 7.68 -3.08 6.47
CA VAL A 348 8.35 -4.11 7.27
C VAL A 348 9.28 -4.91 6.36
N LYS A 349 10.55 -4.99 6.72
CA LYS A 349 11.54 -5.78 5.97
C LYS A 349 11.15 -7.25 6.00
N ALA A 350 10.87 -7.79 4.84
CA ALA A 350 10.48 -9.18 4.66
C ALA A 350 11.16 -9.79 3.43
N ASN A 351 11.32 -11.09 3.42
CA ASN A 351 11.72 -11.82 2.22
C ASN A 351 10.48 -12.19 1.37
N ILE A 352 10.68 -12.96 0.31
CA ILE A 352 9.62 -13.25 -0.66
C ILE A 352 8.49 -14.11 -0.09
N ASP A 353 8.75 -14.93 0.90
CA ASP A 353 7.75 -15.73 1.63
C ASP A 353 7.20 -15.01 2.89
N GLY A 354 7.42 -13.71 2.99
CA GLY A 354 6.87 -12.85 4.03
C GLY A 354 7.55 -12.92 5.39
N ARG A 355 8.61 -13.73 5.57
CA ARG A 355 9.30 -13.83 6.88
C ARG A 355 9.96 -12.52 7.27
N THR A 356 9.79 -12.16 8.54
CA THR A 356 10.38 -10.96 9.15
C THR A 356 11.55 -11.32 10.09
N SER A 357 12.11 -10.32 10.77
CA SER A 357 13.08 -10.50 11.85
C SER A 357 12.48 -11.05 13.15
N VAL A 358 11.15 -11.21 13.23
CA VAL A 358 10.41 -11.79 14.36
C VAL A 358 9.83 -13.13 13.93
N LYS A 359 10.21 -14.21 14.60
CA LYS A 359 9.72 -15.57 14.32
C LYS A 359 8.19 -15.63 14.46
N GLY A 360 7.48 -16.32 13.58
CA GLY A 360 6.02 -16.43 13.61
C GLY A 360 5.28 -15.18 13.11
N LEU A 361 5.99 -14.07 12.83
CA LEU A 361 5.45 -12.88 12.21
C LEU A 361 5.82 -12.81 10.74
N TYR A 362 4.81 -12.76 9.89
CA TYR A 362 4.93 -12.63 8.43
C TYR A 362 4.29 -11.34 7.95
N VAL A 363 4.81 -10.79 6.86
CA VAL A 363 4.29 -9.56 6.27
C VAL A 363 4.28 -9.67 4.75
N ILE A 364 3.16 -9.33 4.11
CA ILE A 364 2.95 -9.45 2.66
C ILE A 364 2.25 -8.23 2.07
N GLY A 365 2.29 -8.10 0.75
CA GLY A 365 1.70 -6.98 0.00
C GLY A 365 2.32 -5.65 0.37
N GLU A 366 1.57 -4.55 0.27
CA GLU A 366 2.06 -3.18 0.50
C GLU A 366 2.57 -2.91 1.94
N ASN A 367 2.30 -3.80 2.88
CA ASN A 367 2.85 -3.73 4.23
C ASN A 367 4.34 -4.14 4.28
N ALA A 368 4.78 -4.94 3.31
CA ALA A 368 6.12 -5.49 3.23
C ALA A 368 7.04 -4.62 2.38
N SER A 369 8.28 -4.46 2.82
CA SER A 369 9.39 -4.04 1.97
C SER A 369 10.19 -5.28 1.58
N THR A 370 9.80 -5.92 0.46
CA THR A 370 10.43 -7.15 -0.05
C THR A 370 11.70 -6.89 -0.84
N GLY A 371 11.84 -5.66 -1.36
CA GLY A 371 12.90 -5.27 -2.30
C GLY A 371 12.43 -5.26 -3.76
N LEU A 372 11.17 -5.57 -4.07
CA LEU A 372 10.65 -5.46 -5.43
C LEU A 372 10.62 -4.01 -5.91
N GLN A 373 10.08 -3.11 -5.10
CA GLN A 373 9.69 -1.76 -5.53
C GLN A 373 10.85 -0.74 -5.53
N GLY A 374 11.92 -1.01 -4.78
CA GLY A 374 13.04 -0.07 -4.65
C GLY A 374 12.61 1.30 -4.17
N ALA A 375 13.22 2.35 -4.74
CA ALA A 375 12.92 3.75 -4.39
C ALA A 375 11.72 4.34 -5.16
N ASN A 376 11.22 3.65 -6.18
CA ASN A 376 10.06 4.07 -6.97
C ASN A 376 9.43 2.87 -7.68
N ARG A 377 8.12 2.70 -7.51
CA ARG A 377 7.39 1.52 -7.98
C ARG A 377 7.09 1.61 -9.48
N LEU A 378 7.38 0.55 -10.23
CA LEU A 378 6.86 0.33 -11.56
C LEU A 378 5.32 0.12 -11.50
N ALA A 379 4.58 0.73 -12.41
CA ALA A 379 3.12 0.61 -12.47
C ALA A 379 2.68 -0.86 -12.52
N SER A 380 1.53 -1.18 -11.93
CA SER A 380 0.90 -2.52 -11.90
C SER A 380 1.70 -3.67 -11.25
N ASN A 381 2.95 -3.43 -10.77
CA ASN A 381 3.72 -4.41 -10.00
C ASN A 381 3.13 -4.71 -8.62
N SER A 382 2.37 -3.77 -8.02
CA SER A 382 1.86 -3.95 -6.65
C SER A 382 0.88 -5.10 -6.52
N LEU A 383 -0.04 -5.27 -7.49
CA LEU A 383 -1.00 -6.38 -7.45
C LEU A 383 -0.29 -7.71 -7.67
N LEU A 384 0.72 -7.77 -8.56
CA LEU A 384 1.52 -8.98 -8.75
C LEU A 384 2.27 -9.35 -7.47
N GLU A 385 2.92 -8.38 -6.78
CA GLU A 385 3.58 -8.61 -5.49
C GLU A 385 2.61 -9.16 -4.45
N CYS A 386 1.40 -8.59 -4.37
CA CYS A 386 0.36 -9.05 -3.45
C CYS A 386 0.04 -10.55 -3.63
N VAL A 387 -0.08 -11.01 -4.87
CA VAL A 387 -0.46 -12.39 -5.18
C VAL A 387 0.74 -13.32 -5.02
N VAL A 388 1.91 -12.96 -5.55
CA VAL A 388 3.11 -13.80 -5.46
C VAL A 388 3.56 -14.01 -4.02
N THR A 389 3.61 -12.94 -3.21
CA THR A 389 4.04 -13.07 -1.81
C THR A 389 3.05 -13.90 -0.98
N ALA A 390 1.76 -13.76 -1.21
CA ALA A 390 0.74 -14.56 -0.54
C ALA A 390 0.83 -16.05 -0.92
N TYR A 391 1.06 -16.34 -2.21
CA TYR A 391 1.24 -17.69 -2.73
C TYR A 391 2.48 -18.36 -2.14
N SER A 392 3.62 -17.66 -2.18
CA SER A 392 4.91 -18.13 -1.64
C SER A 392 4.87 -18.35 -0.13
N LEU A 393 4.19 -17.45 0.59
CA LEU A 393 3.95 -17.60 2.03
C LEU A 393 3.19 -18.89 2.34
N ALA A 394 2.11 -19.18 1.59
CA ALA A 394 1.32 -20.38 1.83
C ALA A 394 2.11 -21.66 1.57
N ASP A 395 2.99 -21.68 0.56
CA ASP A 395 3.92 -22.80 0.32
C ASP A 395 4.90 -22.97 1.48
N TYR A 396 5.53 -21.85 1.91
CA TYR A 396 6.47 -21.90 3.03
C TYR A 396 5.82 -22.40 4.33
N VAL A 397 4.61 -21.90 4.66
CA VAL A 397 3.90 -22.31 5.88
C VAL A 397 3.51 -23.78 5.82
N LYS A 398 3.09 -24.30 4.66
CA LYS A 398 2.79 -25.71 4.47
C LYS A 398 4.00 -26.60 4.80
N GLU A 399 5.19 -26.23 4.35
CA GLU A 399 6.42 -26.98 4.58
C GLU A 399 6.95 -26.89 6.02
N HIS A 400 6.61 -25.80 6.74
CA HIS A 400 7.18 -25.47 8.06
C HIS A 400 6.11 -25.29 9.14
N GLN A 401 4.88 -25.80 8.93
CA GLN A 401 3.80 -25.59 9.90
C GLN A 401 4.13 -26.18 11.28
N ASN A 402 3.76 -25.43 12.31
CA ASN A 402 3.72 -25.90 13.69
C ASN A 402 2.24 -26.04 14.11
N ASN A 403 1.83 -27.26 14.41
CA ASN A 403 0.46 -27.58 14.81
C ASN A 403 0.27 -27.62 16.35
N GLU A 404 1.28 -27.22 17.12
CA GLU A 404 1.16 -27.15 18.56
C GLU A 404 0.15 -26.08 18.98
N VAL A 405 -0.68 -26.43 19.94
CA VAL A 405 -1.64 -25.49 20.54
C VAL A 405 -0.90 -24.57 21.49
N ILE A 406 -1.04 -23.26 21.30
CA ILE A 406 -0.48 -22.28 22.22
C ILE A 406 -1.38 -22.18 23.45
N GLU A 407 -0.83 -22.51 24.62
CA GLU A 407 -1.53 -22.33 25.89
C GLU A 407 -1.43 -20.86 26.36
N ALA A 408 -2.58 -20.32 26.78
CA ALA A 408 -2.62 -18.97 27.33
C ALA A 408 -1.98 -18.95 28.74
N ASP A 409 -0.69 -18.71 28.79
CA ASP A 409 0.10 -18.58 30.00
C ASP A 409 -0.12 -17.22 30.72
N GLU A 410 0.58 -16.99 31.83
CA GLU A 410 0.53 -15.75 32.61
C GLU A 410 0.94 -14.51 31.79
N PHE A 411 1.90 -14.62 30.86
CA PHE A 411 2.30 -13.52 29.98
C PHE A 411 1.12 -13.07 29.13
N ILE A 412 0.48 -13.99 28.41
CA ILE A 412 -0.66 -13.72 27.53
C ILE A 412 -1.85 -13.13 28.35
N LYS A 413 -2.15 -13.74 29.51
CA LYS A 413 -3.22 -13.27 30.40
C LYS A 413 -2.97 -11.85 30.92
N ASN A 414 -1.74 -11.53 31.31
CA ASN A 414 -1.38 -10.21 31.81
C ASN A 414 -1.39 -9.15 30.71
N LYS A 415 -1.03 -9.50 29.47
CA LYS A 415 -1.16 -8.61 28.31
C LYS A 415 -2.62 -8.17 28.11
N LEU A 416 -3.57 -9.09 28.17
CA LEU A 416 -4.99 -8.75 28.01
C LEU A 416 -5.55 -7.92 29.17
N LYS A 417 -5.14 -8.19 30.41
CA LYS A 417 -5.65 -7.48 31.61
C LYS A 417 -5.49 -5.96 31.50
N LYS A 418 -4.39 -5.46 30.89
CA LYS A 418 -4.16 -4.02 30.74
C LYS A 418 -5.24 -3.32 29.90
N TYR A 419 -5.88 -4.02 28.96
CA TYR A 419 -6.90 -3.46 28.08
C TYR A 419 -8.28 -3.30 28.77
N TYR A 420 -8.48 -3.91 29.92
CA TYR A 420 -9.68 -3.74 30.74
C TYR A 420 -9.49 -2.70 31.86
N GLN A 421 -8.41 -1.92 31.83
CA GLN A 421 -8.23 -0.82 32.77
C GLN A 421 -9.15 0.35 32.40
N GLU A 422 -9.66 1.05 33.41
CA GLU A 422 -10.50 2.22 33.21
C GLU A 422 -9.72 3.32 32.47
N LEU A 423 -10.31 3.81 31.38
CA LEU A 423 -9.81 4.98 30.65
C LEU A 423 -10.32 6.24 31.36
N GLY A 424 -9.43 7.24 31.57
CA GLY A 424 -9.85 8.56 32.02
C GLY A 424 -10.84 9.21 31.04
N PHE A 425 -11.68 10.12 31.52
CA PHE A 425 -12.73 10.83 30.78
C PHE A 425 -12.19 11.88 29.79
N ILE A 426 -11.22 11.51 28.93
CA ILE A 426 -10.74 12.40 27.87
C ILE A 426 -11.37 11.89 26.57
N GLU A 427 -12.17 12.73 25.93
CA GLU A 427 -12.68 12.52 24.58
C GLU A 427 -11.81 13.29 23.59
N TYR A 428 -11.34 12.62 22.54
CA TYR A 428 -10.53 13.23 21.51
C TYR A 428 -11.34 13.44 20.23
N ASP A 429 -11.22 14.65 19.65
CA ASP A 429 -11.62 14.88 18.26
C ASP A 429 -10.53 14.29 17.34
N THR A 430 -10.70 12.99 17.04
CA THR A 430 -9.73 12.24 16.21
C THR A 430 -9.68 12.75 14.78
N ASP A 431 -10.76 13.33 14.25
CA ASP A 431 -10.79 13.91 12.90
C ASP A 431 -9.96 15.20 12.83
N ALA A 432 -10.07 16.07 13.84
CA ALA A 432 -9.23 17.26 13.94
C ALA A 432 -7.74 16.90 14.10
N LEU A 433 -7.41 15.92 14.96
CA LEU A 433 -6.04 15.44 15.15
C LEU A 433 -5.48 14.82 13.87
N LYS A 434 -6.26 14.03 13.15
CA LYS A 434 -5.90 13.43 11.86
C LYS A 434 -5.64 14.49 10.81
N THR A 435 -6.49 15.53 10.73
CA THR A 435 -6.33 16.66 9.81
C THR A 435 -5.04 17.43 10.10
N GLU A 436 -4.72 17.68 11.38
CA GLU A 436 -3.46 18.32 11.80
C GLU A 436 -2.26 17.48 11.36
N LEU A 437 -2.25 16.16 11.63
CA LEU A 437 -1.21 15.23 11.21
C LEU A 437 -1.02 15.23 9.68
N GLN A 438 -2.11 15.16 8.93
CA GLN A 438 -2.08 15.14 7.46
C GLN A 438 -1.46 16.42 6.88
N ASN A 439 -1.74 17.58 7.47
CA ASN A 439 -1.13 18.84 7.06
C ASN A 439 0.38 18.89 7.40
N ILE A 440 0.78 18.42 8.59
CA ILE A 440 2.19 18.31 8.97
C ILE A 440 2.95 17.44 7.95
N MET A 441 2.43 16.25 7.65
CA MET A 441 3.08 15.32 6.75
C MET A 441 3.12 15.82 5.30
N TRP A 442 2.04 16.45 4.82
CA TRP A 442 1.99 17.03 3.49
C TRP A 442 3.04 18.13 3.30
N ASN A 443 3.15 19.03 4.27
CA ASN A 443 4.04 20.20 4.20
C ASN A 443 5.51 19.85 4.45
N GLY A 444 5.80 18.95 5.39
CA GLY A 444 7.17 18.67 5.83
C GLY A 444 7.80 17.41 5.19
N ALA A 445 7.00 16.36 4.93
CA ALA A 445 7.45 15.08 4.40
C ALA A 445 6.73 14.67 3.11
N GLY A 446 6.21 15.65 2.34
CA GLY A 446 5.48 15.44 1.08
C GLY A 446 6.41 15.18 -0.11
N ILE A 447 6.08 15.80 -1.27
CA ILE A 447 6.72 15.56 -2.56
C ILE A 447 8.12 16.17 -2.62
N ILE A 448 8.27 17.42 -2.17
CA ILE A 448 9.54 18.15 -2.14
C ILE A 448 9.92 18.38 -0.68
N ARG A 449 11.07 17.92 -0.28
CA ARG A 449 11.54 17.90 1.12
C ARG A 449 12.85 18.67 1.27
N ASN A 450 13.10 19.18 2.47
CA ASN A 450 14.39 19.74 2.89
C ASN A 450 14.57 19.56 4.39
N GLU A 451 15.78 19.78 4.91
CA GLU A 451 16.10 19.58 6.33
C GLU A 451 15.23 20.43 7.26
N GLN A 452 14.99 21.70 6.89
CA GLN A 452 14.20 22.60 7.69
C GLN A 452 12.75 22.12 7.83
N GLY A 453 12.08 21.78 6.71
CA GLY A 453 10.70 21.29 6.71
C GLY A 453 10.55 19.95 7.44
N LEU A 454 11.51 19.02 7.26
CA LEU A 454 11.51 17.75 7.97
C LEU A 454 11.70 17.92 9.49
N LYS A 455 12.62 18.77 9.94
CA LYS A 455 12.80 19.08 11.37
C LYS A 455 11.59 19.80 11.98
N GLN A 456 10.94 20.67 11.21
CA GLN A 456 9.70 21.29 11.63
C GLN A 456 8.61 20.24 11.82
N ALA A 457 8.42 19.33 10.84
CA ALA A 457 7.46 18.24 10.96
C ALA A 457 7.76 17.31 12.15
N GLU A 458 9.04 16.99 12.41
CA GLU A 458 9.45 16.20 13.58
C GLU A 458 8.98 16.87 14.89
N ASN A 459 9.24 18.17 15.05
CA ASN A 459 8.82 18.93 16.24
C ASN A 459 7.29 19.02 16.36
N GLU A 460 6.58 19.27 15.26
CA GLU A 460 5.12 19.35 15.24
C GLU A 460 4.48 18.00 15.58
N LEU A 461 5.02 16.87 15.09
CA LEU A 461 4.57 15.53 15.45
C LEU A 461 4.81 15.21 16.94
N VAL A 462 5.93 15.67 17.53
CA VAL A 462 6.19 15.55 18.98
C VAL A 462 5.14 16.35 19.77
N ASN A 463 4.84 17.57 19.34
CA ASN A 463 3.81 18.39 19.97
C ASN A 463 2.41 17.75 19.83
N LEU A 464 2.08 17.22 18.66
CA LEU A 464 0.81 16.52 18.43
C LEU A 464 0.70 15.27 19.32
N LYS A 465 1.79 14.53 19.49
CA LYS A 465 1.86 13.38 20.41
C LYS A 465 1.59 13.80 21.86
N SER A 466 2.06 14.97 22.28
CA SER A 466 1.81 15.48 23.64
C SER A 466 0.35 15.84 23.89
N LYS A 467 -0.42 16.15 22.84
CA LYS A 467 -1.88 16.40 22.94
C LYS A 467 -2.66 15.08 23.08
N PHE A 468 -2.17 13.96 22.53
CA PHE A 468 -2.82 12.66 22.55
C PHE A 468 -2.23 11.79 23.66
N LEU A 469 -2.89 11.76 24.82
CA LEU A 469 -2.37 11.14 26.05
C LEU A 469 -2.58 9.62 26.15
N ARG A 470 -3.27 8.99 25.18
CA ARG A 470 -3.44 7.53 25.15
C ARG A 470 -2.11 6.85 24.87
N LYS A 471 -1.76 5.87 25.68
CA LYS A 471 -0.53 5.07 25.52
C LYS A 471 -0.85 3.73 24.85
N ASP A 472 -1.22 2.74 25.67
CA ASP A 472 -1.48 1.38 25.18
C ASP A 472 -2.96 1.16 24.84
N VAL A 473 -3.85 1.66 25.67
CA VAL A 473 -5.30 1.48 25.57
C VAL A 473 -5.96 2.72 25.02
N CYS A 474 -6.77 2.56 23.99
CA CYS A 474 -7.58 3.61 23.36
C CYS A 474 -9.06 3.34 23.54
N ALA A 475 -9.90 4.38 23.45
CA ALA A 475 -11.33 4.28 23.71
C ALA A 475 -12.11 3.66 22.54
N ASN A 476 -11.61 3.83 21.31
CA ASN A 476 -12.27 3.39 20.09
C ASN A 476 -11.25 3.07 19.00
N ILE A 477 -11.71 2.54 17.87
CA ILE A 477 -10.88 2.18 16.71
C ILE A 477 -10.17 3.39 16.14
N GLN A 478 -10.82 4.55 16.07
CA GLN A 478 -10.27 5.79 15.51
C GLN A 478 -9.08 6.31 16.32
N GLU A 479 -9.11 6.19 17.64
CA GLU A 479 -7.97 6.52 18.51
C GLU A 479 -6.79 5.57 18.28
N TYR A 480 -7.02 4.26 18.06
CA TYR A 480 -5.97 3.30 17.68
C TYR A 480 -5.37 3.63 16.32
N GLU A 481 -6.19 3.93 15.32
CA GLU A 481 -5.73 4.37 13.99
C GLU A 481 -4.86 5.63 14.11
N PHE A 482 -5.32 6.65 14.83
CA PHE A 482 -4.56 7.89 15.01
C PHE A 482 -3.22 7.65 15.71
N LYS A 483 -3.18 6.83 16.74
CA LYS A 483 -1.95 6.41 17.42
C LYS A 483 -0.95 5.76 16.46
N ASN A 484 -1.43 4.86 15.59
CA ASN A 484 -0.63 4.19 14.59
C ASN A 484 -0.13 5.18 13.52
N MET A 485 -1.00 6.05 13.01
CA MET A 485 -0.65 7.11 12.06
C MET A 485 0.45 8.02 12.63
N LEU A 486 0.33 8.45 13.88
CA LEU A 486 1.33 9.29 14.55
C LEU A 486 2.68 8.57 14.66
N THR A 487 2.68 7.30 15.05
CA THR A 487 3.89 6.47 15.13
C THR A 487 4.58 6.38 13.75
N VAL A 488 3.84 6.00 12.72
CA VAL A 488 4.37 5.82 11.37
C VAL A 488 4.87 7.14 10.77
N SER A 489 4.17 8.26 11.02
CA SER A 489 4.60 9.59 10.60
C SER A 489 5.95 9.97 11.19
N GLN A 490 6.18 9.72 12.48
CA GLN A 490 7.47 9.96 13.13
C GLN A 490 8.59 9.11 12.50
N LEU A 491 8.31 7.84 12.18
CA LEU A 491 9.27 6.94 11.54
C LEU A 491 9.62 7.39 10.11
N ILE A 492 8.64 7.83 9.32
CA ILE A 492 8.85 8.35 7.96
C ILE A 492 9.72 9.60 7.98
N VAL A 493 9.43 10.55 8.88
CA VAL A 493 10.21 11.79 9.01
C VAL A 493 11.65 11.49 9.43
N ALA A 494 11.86 10.60 10.41
CA ALA A 494 13.20 10.17 10.84
C ALA A 494 13.99 9.51 9.68
N SER A 495 13.34 8.64 8.90
CA SER A 495 13.94 7.99 7.73
C SER A 495 14.31 9.02 6.65
N ALA A 496 13.42 9.98 6.37
CA ALA A 496 13.66 11.06 5.40
C ALA A 496 14.80 12.01 5.82
N LEU A 497 14.93 12.29 7.11
CA LEU A 497 16.07 13.07 7.66
C LEU A 497 17.39 12.32 7.51
N LYS A 498 17.39 11.00 7.71
CA LYS A 498 18.57 10.14 7.61
C LYS A 498 19.09 10.07 6.19
N ARG A 499 18.22 9.99 5.17
CA ARG A 499 18.61 9.92 3.76
C ARG A 499 18.99 11.32 3.24
N LYS A 500 20.29 11.51 2.99
CA LYS A 500 20.86 12.76 2.46
C LYS A 500 21.25 12.59 0.99
N GLU A 501 20.25 12.34 0.16
CA GLU A 501 20.30 12.25 -1.31
C GLU A 501 18.88 12.44 -1.87
N SER A 502 18.75 12.58 -3.19
CA SER A 502 17.50 12.42 -3.93
C SER A 502 17.55 11.14 -4.75
N ARG A 503 16.52 10.27 -4.59
CA ARG A 503 16.41 9.00 -5.30
C ARG A 503 14.95 8.59 -5.42
N GLY A 504 14.47 8.31 -6.63
CA GLY A 504 13.09 7.91 -6.88
C GLY A 504 12.08 8.87 -6.24
N ALA A 505 11.16 8.33 -5.44
CA ALA A 505 10.12 9.13 -4.79
C ALA A 505 10.60 10.02 -3.62
N HIS A 506 11.83 9.86 -3.18
CA HIS A 506 12.41 10.74 -2.14
C HIS A 506 13.25 11.84 -2.78
N TYR A 507 12.71 13.07 -2.79
CA TYR A 507 13.39 14.24 -3.33
C TYR A 507 13.72 15.25 -2.22
N ARG A 508 14.99 15.64 -2.12
CA ARG A 508 15.55 16.60 -1.17
C ARG A 508 16.12 17.81 -1.92
N GLU A 509 15.53 19.00 -1.78
CA GLU A 509 16.06 20.23 -2.39
C GLU A 509 17.50 20.54 -1.92
N ASP A 510 17.81 20.24 -0.67
CA ASP A 510 19.12 20.44 -0.05
C ASP A 510 20.14 19.33 -0.39
N PHE A 511 19.70 18.21 -0.97
CA PHE A 511 20.53 17.10 -1.48
C PHE A 511 19.96 16.60 -2.82
N PRO A 512 19.98 17.42 -3.90
CA PRO A 512 19.26 17.09 -5.14
C PRO A 512 19.86 15.92 -5.95
N ASN A 513 21.09 15.54 -5.66
CA ASN A 513 21.80 14.50 -6.41
C ASN A 513 21.60 13.12 -5.77
N THR A 514 21.55 12.09 -6.61
CA THR A 514 21.59 10.69 -6.19
C THR A 514 23.04 10.31 -5.89
N LYS A 515 23.27 9.56 -4.81
CA LYS A 515 24.60 9.01 -4.50
C LYS A 515 24.90 7.78 -5.36
N ASP A 516 26.19 7.55 -5.64
CA ASP A 516 26.65 6.39 -6.40
C ASP A 516 26.37 5.07 -5.68
N VAL A 517 26.50 5.06 -4.35
CA VAL A 517 26.23 3.88 -3.52
C VAL A 517 24.76 3.88 -3.10
N SER A 518 24.07 2.79 -3.41
CA SER A 518 22.70 2.54 -3.00
C SER A 518 22.66 1.85 -1.64
N GLU A 519 22.10 2.53 -0.64
CA GLU A 519 21.96 2.00 0.73
C GLU A 519 20.51 2.04 1.17
N HIS A 520 20.09 0.98 1.89
CA HIS A 520 18.78 0.95 2.54
C HIS A 520 18.83 1.67 3.89
N ASN A 521 17.76 2.39 4.23
CA ASN A 521 17.52 2.84 5.60
C ASN A 521 16.76 1.75 6.36
N CYS A 522 17.48 1.01 7.19
CA CYS A 522 16.86 0.02 8.07
C CYS A 522 16.75 0.57 9.49
N MET A 523 15.65 0.28 10.16
CA MET A 523 15.40 0.72 11.53
C MET A 523 14.60 -0.30 12.32
N LEU A 524 14.75 -0.29 13.63
CA LEU A 524 13.97 -1.10 14.56
C LEU A 524 13.80 -0.40 15.90
N LYS A 525 12.97 -0.96 16.77
CA LYS A 525 12.78 -0.49 18.13
C LYS A 525 13.71 -1.23 19.08
N GLU A 526 14.72 -0.55 19.60
CA GLU A 526 15.65 -1.07 20.61
C GLU A 526 15.44 -0.37 21.94
N GLN A 527 15.27 -1.14 23.03
CA GLN A 527 15.05 -0.63 24.39
C GLN A 527 13.95 0.44 24.50
N GLY A 528 12.95 0.39 23.59
CA GLY A 528 11.84 1.34 23.54
C GLY A 528 12.06 2.54 22.63
N GLU A 529 13.24 2.73 22.07
CA GLU A 529 13.62 3.85 21.20
C GLU A 529 13.89 3.41 19.76
N LEU A 530 13.82 4.36 18.82
CA LEU A 530 14.15 4.15 17.42
C LEU A 530 15.65 4.03 17.25
N SER A 531 16.11 2.94 16.64
CA SER A 531 17.50 2.72 16.26
C SER A 531 17.62 2.46 14.76
N PHE A 532 18.62 3.08 14.12
CA PHE A 532 18.99 2.76 12.74
C PHE A 532 20.02 1.65 12.73
N VAL A 533 19.74 0.58 11.97
CA VAL A 533 20.63 -0.58 11.81
C VAL A 533 21.27 -0.59 10.42
N ARG A 534 22.45 -1.23 10.30
CA ARG A 534 23.17 -1.35 9.03
C ARG A 534 22.83 -2.63 8.30
#